data_c8bae2c7f55ceb208ad0bc7fc5b894e1
#
_entry.id   c8bae2c7f55ceb208ad0bc7fc5b894e1
#
_cell.length_a   1.000
_cell.length_b   1.000
_cell.length_c   1.000
_cell.angle_alpha   90.00
_cell.angle_beta   90.00
_cell.angle_gamma   90.00
#
_symmetry.space_group_name_H-M   'P 1'
#
loop_
_entity.id
_entity.type
_entity.pdbx_description
1 polymer ?
#
loop_
_entity_poly.entity_id
_entity_poly.type
_entity_poly.pdbx_seq_one_letter_code
_entity_poly.pdbx_strand_id
1 'polypeptide(L)'
;MRITEKCIEVDVSLYRKKKPVTVVAKLDTGAALCSIDYSLSTLLGVQPHRTAKIRSANGKERRDVVWIDIEFNGIRQTVEATLTIRDGLTYPMLLGFNALGNNRTITDIKNAVYGEEE
;
A
#
# COMPACT_ATOMS: atom_id res chain seq x y z
N MET A 1 -8.86 -1.49 -10.36
CA MET A 1 -7.45 -1.32 -10.78
C MET A 1 -7.40 -0.61 -12.10
N ARG A 2 -6.54 0.37 -12.23
CA ARG A 2 -6.42 1.19 -13.45
C ARG A 2 -4.96 1.27 -13.86
N ILE A 3 -4.71 1.11 -15.15
CA ILE A 3 -3.38 1.32 -15.72
C ILE A 3 -3.34 2.73 -16.29
N THR A 4 -2.41 3.54 -15.82
CA THR A 4 -2.16 4.88 -16.34
C THR A 4 -0.86 4.87 -17.13
N GLU A 5 -0.52 5.98 -17.76
CA GLU A 5 0.75 6.10 -18.50
C GLU A 5 1.98 5.94 -17.59
N LYS A 6 1.83 6.18 -16.28
CA LYS A 6 2.96 6.24 -15.35
C LYS A 6 2.97 5.12 -14.33
N CYS A 7 1.82 4.53 -14.01
CA CYS A 7 1.74 3.56 -12.93
C CYS A 7 0.43 2.77 -12.98
N ILE A 8 0.30 1.85 -12.05
CA ILE A 8 -0.94 1.11 -11.81
C ILE A 8 -1.57 1.66 -10.54
N GLU A 9 -2.82 2.09 -10.65
CA GLU A 9 -3.61 2.58 -9.52
C GLU A 9 -4.54 1.49 -9.04
N VAL A 10 -4.61 1.34 -7.72
CA VAL A 10 -5.47 0.34 -7.07
C VAL A 10 -6.32 1.04 -6.02
N ASP A 11 -7.62 0.80 -6.05
CA ASP A 11 -8.50 1.26 -4.98
C ASP A 11 -8.35 0.31 -3.80
N VAL A 12 -7.92 0.85 -2.67
CA VAL A 12 -7.67 0.06 -1.46
C VAL A 12 -8.60 0.54 -0.37
N SER A 13 -9.32 -0.39 0.25
CA SER A 13 -10.10 -0.11 1.44
C SER A 13 -9.23 -0.35 2.66
N LEU A 14 -9.13 0.66 3.53
CA LEU A 14 -8.42 0.60 4.79
C LEU A 14 -9.46 0.56 5.90
N TYR A 15 -9.36 -0.40 6.79
CA TYR A 15 -10.37 -0.62 7.81
C TYR A 15 -9.96 -0.05 9.15
N ARG A 16 -10.81 0.79 9.70
CA ARG A 16 -10.83 1.12 11.11
C ARG A 16 -12.02 0.38 11.71
N LYS A 17 -11.75 -0.71 12.44
CA LYS A 17 -12.81 -1.61 12.92
C LYS A 17 -13.61 -2.11 11.72
N LYS A 18 -14.90 -1.78 11.65
CA LYS A 18 -15.79 -2.22 10.56
C LYS A 18 -16.03 -1.16 9.49
N LYS A 19 -15.41 0.03 9.62
CA LYS A 19 -15.62 1.13 8.67
C LYS A 19 -14.44 1.23 7.72
N PRO A 20 -14.65 1.06 6.42
CA PRO A 20 -13.58 1.24 5.46
C PRO A 20 -13.39 2.72 5.09
N VAL A 21 -12.15 3.08 4.84
CA VAL A 21 -11.77 4.31 4.18
C VAL A 21 -11.11 3.88 2.86
N THR A 22 -11.65 4.33 1.74
CA THR A 22 -11.10 3.94 0.44
C THR A 22 -10.14 5.01 -0.05
N VAL A 23 -8.95 4.59 -0.46
CA VAL A 23 -7.94 5.46 -1.03
C VAL A 23 -7.46 4.88 -2.36
N VAL A 24 -6.94 5.74 -3.21
CA VAL A 24 -6.24 5.31 -4.42
C VAL A 24 -4.78 5.13 -4.08
N ALA A 25 -4.28 3.91 -4.21
CA ALA A 25 -2.88 3.59 -3.98
C ALA A 25 -2.16 3.39 -5.31
N LYS A 26 -0.86 3.69 -5.31
CA LYS A 26 0.02 3.35 -6.41
C LYS A 26 0.64 1.98 -6.12
N LEU A 27 0.57 1.07 -7.09
CA LEU A 27 1.24 -0.22 -6.99
C LEU A 27 2.74 -0.01 -7.17
N ASP A 28 3.53 -0.43 -6.17
CA ASP A 28 4.98 -0.29 -6.18
C ASP A 28 5.63 -1.58 -5.69
N THR A 29 5.93 -2.46 -6.64
CA THR A 29 6.56 -3.76 -6.35
C THR A 29 8.02 -3.64 -5.92
N GLY A 30 8.64 -2.48 -6.14
CA GLY A 30 10.00 -2.21 -5.65
C GLY A 30 10.06 -1.86 -4.18
N ALA A 31 8.93 -1.51 -3.57
CA ALA A 31 8.84 -1.25 -2.14
C ALA A 31 8.54 -2.56 -1.40
N ALA A 32 9.37 -2.91 -0.42
CA ALA A 32 9.17 -4.14 0.36
C ALA A 32 7.90 -4.08 1.21
N LEU A 33 7.60 -2.92 1.77
CA LEU A 33 6.44 -2.67 2.62
C LEU A 33 5.52 -1.65 1.96
N CYS A 34 4.24 -1.71 2.28
CA CYS A 34 3.32 -0.63 1.95
C CYS A 34 3.78 0.66 2.64
N SER A 35 3.31 1.79 2.16
CA SER A 35 3.58 3.09 2.76
C SER A 35 2.29 3.90 2.78
N ILE A 36 2.00 4.55 3.90
CA ILE A 36 0.82 5.40 4.03
C ILE A 36 1.22 6.74 4.61
N ASP A 37 0.43 7.77 4.28
CA ASP A 37 0.59 9.07 4.87
C ASP A 37 0.26 9.04 6.37
N TYR A 38 0.96 9.83 7.17
CA TYR A 38 0.69 9.95 8.60
C TYR A 38 -0.77 10.27 8.91
N SER A 39 -1.41 11.07 8.07
CA SER A 39 -2.83 11.42 8.25
C SER A 39 -3.73 10.19 8.23
N LEU A 40 -3.41 9.20 7.41
CA LEU A 40 -4.17 7.95 7.37
C LEU A 40 -3.97 7.13 8.64
N SER A 41 -2.76 7.10 9.19
CA SER A 41 -2.53 6.37 10.45
C SER A 41 -3.33 6.97 11.59
N THR A 42 -3.42 8.30 11.63
CA THR A 42 -4.22 9.01 12.63
C THR A 42 -5.71 8.68 12.46
N LEU A 43 -6.19 8.73 11.23
CA LEU A 43 -7.58 8.41 10.92
C LEU A 43 -7.94 6.97 11.30
N LEU A 44 -7.03 6.03 11.05
CA LEU A 44 -7.23 4.63 11.36
C LEU A 44 -6.99 4.30 12.84
N GLY A 45 -6.38 5.22 13.59
CA GLY A 45 -6.09 5.02 15.00
C GLY A 45 -5.03 3.96 15.28
N VAL A 46 -4.13 3.70 14.32
CA VAL A 46 -3.07 2.71 14.47
C VAL A 46 -1.82 3.33 15.07
N GLN A 47 -1.09 2.54 15.84
CA GLN A 47 0.14 2.98 16.51
C GLN A 47 1.33 2.20 15.97
N PRO A 48 2.50 2.83 15.89
CA PRO A 48 3.71 2.12 15.48
C PRO A 48 4.05 0.97 16.44
N HIS A 49 4.48 -0.15 15.86
CA HIS A 49 4.93 -1.31 16.63
C HIS A 49 6.42 -1.59 16.48
N ARG A 50 7.07 -0.97 15.51
CA ARG A 50 8.51 -1.06 15.26
C ARG A 50 8.95 0.07 14.33
N THR A 51 10.26 0.15 14.08
CA THR A 51 10.79 0.97 13.00
C THR A 51 11.45 0.08 11.96
N ALA A 52 11.58 0.60 10.76
CA ALA A 52 12.27 -0.08 9.67
C ALA A 52 13.24 0.89 9.00
N LYS A 53 14.37 0.36 8.55
CA LYS A 53 15.30 1.12 7.71
C LYS A 53 14.80 1.05 6.28
N ILE A 54 14.59 2.20 5.69
CA ILE A 54 14.10 2.32 4.32
C ILE A 54 15.17 3.00 3.48
N ARG A 55 15.46 2.42 2.32
CA ARG A 55 16.30 3.08 1.33
C ARG A 55 15.40 3.94 0.46
N SER A 56 15.71 5.22 0.42
CA SER A 56 14.97 6.18 -0.41
C SER A 56 15.92 6.90 -1.33
N ALA A 57 15.39 7.75 -2.21
CA ALA A 57 16.19 8.58 -3.09
C ALA A 57 17.18 9.49 -2.32
N ASN A 58 16.86 9.83 -1.08
CA ASN A 58 17.68 10.67 -0.21
C ASN A 58 18.62 9.87 0.71
N GLY A 59 18.76 8.56 0.49
CA GLY A 59 19.60 7.70 1.29
C GLY A 59 18.80 6.76 2.19
N LYS A 60 19.38 6.39 3.33
CA LYS A 60 18.72 5.52 4.29
C LYS A 60 18.05 6.35 5.37
N GLU A 61 16.83 5.99 5.73
CA GLU A 61 16.11 6.61 6.83
C GLU A 61 15.36 5.56 7.64
N ARG A 62 14.99 5.91 8.88
CA ARG A 62 14.12 5.08 9.69
C ARG A 62 12.71 5.61 9.60
N ARG A 63 11.76 4.69 9.46
CA ARG A 63 10.33 5.01 9.46
C ARG A 63 9.60 4.15 10.47
N ASP A 64 8.60 4.73 11.10
CA ASP A 64 7.68 3.98 11.93
C ASP A 64 6.89 3.01 11.07
N VAL A 65 6.57 1.86 11.63
CA VAL A 65 5.80 0.81 10.94
C VAL A 65 4.56 0.51 11.76
N VAL A 66 3.43 0.45 11.09
CA VAL A 66 2.12 0.12 11.68
C VAL A 66 1.55 -1.11 10.99
N TRP A 67 0.66 -1.80 11.69
CA TRP A 67 -0.21 -2.81 11.06
C TRP A 67 -1.45 -2.14 10.53
N ILE A 68 -1.82 -2.44 9.29
CA ILE A 68 -3.05 -1.96 8.67
C ILE A 68 -3.85 -3.14 8.12
N ASP A 69 -5.16 -3.03 8.20
CA ASP A 69 -6.09 -4.00 7.67
C ASP A 69 -6.62 -3.43 6.36
N ILE A 70 -6.34 -4.11 5.26
CA ILE A 70 -6.65 -3.61 3.92
C ILE A 70 -7.44 -4.65 3.12
N GLU A 71 -8.16 -4.15 2.14
CA GLU A 71 -8.80 -4.98 1.12
C GLU A 71 -8.60 -4.34 -0.24
N PHE A 72 -8.16 -5.13 -1.18
CA PHE A 72 -8.15 -4.76 -2.59
C PHE A 72 -8.28 -6.04 -3.42
N ASN A 73 -8.85 -5.90 -4.60
CA ASN A 73 -9.05 -7.01 -5.52
C ASN A 73 -9.77 -8.21 -4.87
N GLY A 74 -10.67 -7.93 -3.93
CA GLY A 74 -11.45 -8.95 -3.22
C GLY A 74 -10.71 -9.71 -2.12
N ILE A 75 -9.47 -9.32 -1.82
CA ILE A 75 -8.64 -9.99 -0.81
C ILE A 75 -8.40 -9.06 0.36
N ARG A 76 -8.85 -9.48 1.55
CA ARG A 76 -8.62 -8.76 2.80
C ARG A 76 -7.43 -9.36 3.53
N GLN A 77 -6.54 -8.50 4.01
CA GLN A 77 -5.33 -8.94 4.70
C GLN A 77 -4.82 -7.87 5.64
N THR A 78 -4.04 -8.27 6.64
CA THR A 78 -3.35 -7.35 7.54
C THR A 78 -1.89 -7.32 7.13
N VAL A 79 -1.37 -6.13 6.86
CA VAL A 79 0.00 -5.94 6.37
C VAL A 79 0.68 -4.82 7.13
N GLU A 80 2.00 -4.83 7.10
CA GLU A 80 2.79 -3.73 7.63
C GLU A 80 2.87 -2.59 6.61
N ALA A 81 2.81 -1.36 7.11
CA ALA A 81 3.01 -0.17 6.31
C ALA A 81 3.92 0.81 7.04
N THR A 82 4.84 1.42 6.30
CA THR A 82 5.65 2.50 6.84
C THR A 82 4.86 3.79 6.83
N LEU A 83 5.12 4.65 7.81
CA LEU A 83 4.53 5.98 7.88
C LEU A 83 5.48 6.99 7.23
N THR A 84 4.92 7.84 6.40
CA THR A 84 5.69 8.90 5.75
C THR A 84 4.77 10.09 5.52
N ILE A 85 5.39 11.25 5.29
CA ILE A 85 4.65 12.45 4.90
C ILE A 85 4.47 12.38 3.40
N ARG A 86 3.24 12.18 2.97
CA ARG A 86 2.89 12.13 1.55
C ARG A 86 2.10 13.35 1.11
N ASP A 87 2.10 14.38 1.96
CA ASP A 87 1.49 15.66 1.66
C ASP A 87 2.13 16.25 0.39
N GLY A 88 1.29 16.67 -0.54
CA GLY A 88 1.75 17.15 -1.84
C GLY A 88 2.10 16.05 -2.85
N LEU A 89 2.07 14.77 -2.47
CA LEU A 89 2.23 13.65 -3.39
C LEU A 89 0.87 13.23 -3.92
N THR A 90 0.87 12.68 -5.14
CA THR A 90 -0.38 12.29 -5.82
C THR A 90 -1.12 11.19 -5.08
N TYR A 91 -0.39 10.26 -4.46
CA TYR A 91 -0.99 9.09 -3.83
C TYR A 91 -0.75 9.09 -2.33
N PRO A 92 -1.81 8.94 -1.51
CA PRO A 92 -1.68 8.84 -0.06
C PRO A 92 -1.12 7.49 0.39
N MET A 93 -1.04 6.52 -0.51
CA MET A 93 -0.59 5.18 -0.19
C MET A 93 0.20 4.59 -1.36
N LEU A 94 1.26 3.85 -1.02
CA LEU A 94 1.92 2.92 -1.92
C LEU A 94 1.57 1.50 -1.49
N LEU A 95 1.14 0.69 -2.45
CA LEU A 95 0.87 -0.73 -2.21
C LEU A 95 2.16 -1.49 -2.52
N GLY A 96 2.84 -1.94 -1.48
CA GLY A 96 4.15 -2.57 -1.58
C GLY A 96 4.09 -4.08 -1.82
N PHE A 97 5.26 -4.67 -1.99
CA PHE A 97 5.39 -6.10 -2.29
C PHE A 97 4.78 -6.99 -1.21
N ASN A 98 4.82 -6.57 0.07
CA ASN A 98 4.26 -7.37 1.15
C ASN A 98 2.74 -7.58 1.02
N ALA A 99 2.03 -6.65 0.37
CA ALA A 99 0.61 -6.85 0.08
C ALA A 99 0.40 -7.79 -1.10
N LEU A 100 1.43 -8.00 -1.91
CA LEU A 100 1.42 -8.87 -3.08
C LEU A 100 2.07 -10.23 -2.81
N GLY A 101 2.57 -10.46 -1.59
CA GLY A 101 3.28 -11.69 -1.22
C GLY A 101 2.39 -12.93 -1.20
N ASN A 102 1.09 -12.77 -1.24
CA ASN A 102 0.17 -13.87 -1.46
C ASN A 102 0.19 -14.21 -2.95
N ASN A 103 0.61 -15.44 -3.29
CA ASN A 103 0.72 -15.87 -4.69
C ASN A 103 -0.57 -15.67 -5.49
N ARG A 104 -1.70 -15.89 -4.86
CA ARG A 104 -3.01 -15.70 -5.48
C ARG A 104 -3.23 -14.24 -5.83
N THR A 105 -2.88 -13.32 -4.92
CA THR A 105 -3.01 -11.88 -5.16
C THR A 105 -2.14 -11.44 -6.34
N ILE A 106 -0.90 -11.92 -6.40
CA ILE A 106 0.01 -11.61 -7.51
C ILE A 106 -0.57 -12.13 -8.82
N THR A 107 -1.07 -13.37 -8.83
CA THR A 107 -1.68 -13.95 -10.01
C THR A 107 -2.89 -13.15 -10.47
N ASP A 108 -3.76 -12.77 -9.53
CA ASP A 108 -4.95 -11.97 -9.86
C ASP A 108 -4.57 -10.62 -10.46
N ILE A 109 -3.57 -9.96 -9.90
CA ILE A 109 -3.08 -8.67 -10.43
C ILE A 109 -2.48 -8.85 -11.82
N LYS A 110 -1.64 -9.86 -12.02
CA LYS A 110 -1.06 -10.15 -13.32
C LYS A 110 -2.13 -10.42 -14.35
N ASN A 111 -3.13 -11.22 -14.01
CA ASN A 111 -4.22 -11.53 -14.94
C ASN A 111 -5.02 -10.28 -15.28
N ALA A 112 -5.26 -9.40 -14.31
CA ALA A 112 -6.00 -8.17 -14.54
C ALA A 112 -5.22 -7.18 -15.42
N VAL A 113 -3.89 -7.15 -15.28
CA VAL A 113 -3.04 -6.17 -15.98
C VAL A 113 -2.56 -6.72 -17.32
N TYR A 114 -2.14 -7.98 -17.37
CA TYR A 114 -1.43 -8.55 -18.51
C TYR A 114 -2.18 -9.67 -19.22
N GLY A 115 -3.24 -10.19 -18.65
CA GLY A 115 -3.95 -11.32 -19.20
C GLY A 115 -4.57 -11.08 -20.58
N GLU A 116 -4.78 -9.83 -20.92
CA GLU A 116 -5.35 -9.44 -22.22
C GLU A 116 -4.30 -9.25 -23.31
N GLU A 117 -3.02 -9.30 -22.95
CA GLU A 117 -1.93 -9.10 -23.91
C GLU A 117 -1.62 -10.36 -24.73
N GLU A 118 -2.21 -11.45 -24.35
CA GLU A 118 -2.07 -12.69 -25.10
C GLU A 118 -3.02 -12.71 -26.30
#